data_a66a6e09f202a0984b6bd66de2f02f87
#
_entry.id   a66a6e09f202a0984b6bd66de2f02f87
#
_cell.length_a   1.000
_cell.length_b   1.000
_cell.length_c   1.000
_cell.angle_alpha   90.00
_cell.angle_beta   90.00
_cell.angle_gamma   90.00
#
_symmetry.space_group_name_H-M   'P 1'
#
loop_
_entity.id
_entity.type
_entity.pdbx_description
1 polymer ?
#
loop_
_entity_poly.entity_id
_entity_poly.type
_entity_poly.pdbx_seq_one_letter_code
_entity_poly.pdbx_strand_id
1 'polypeptide(L)'
;MTTLEKVLYTAKSHVTGGRDGAAKTDDGRLDVKLSSPGTSGTGTNPEQLFASGYAACFIGAMKAVGGKIGIPVPQDVSIDAEVDLGPIPNAYGIAALSLIHI
;
A
#
# COMPACT_ATOMS: atom_id res chain seq x y z
N MET A 1 12.56 7.91 -12.11
CA MET A 1 12.33 6.47 -11.97
C MET A 1 13.60 5.80 -11.45
N THR A 2 13.46 4.92 -10.49
CA THR A 2 14.59 4.21 -9.90
C THR A 2 14.95 2.99 -10.74
N THR A 3 16.23 2.84 -11.09
CA THR A 3 16.74 1.65 -11.75
C THR A 3 17.29 0.71 -10.70
N LEU A 4 16.83 -0.53 -10.70
CA LEU A 4 17.29 -1.56 -9.78
C LEU A 4 18.58 -2.18 -10.31
N GLU A 5 19.54 -2.42 -9.42
CA GLU A 5 20.75 -3.18 -9.76
C GLU A 5 20.39 -4.61 -10.14
N LYS A 6 19.37 -5.15 -9.48
CA LYS A 6 18.93 -6.53 -9.68
C LYS A 6 17.48 -6.65 -9.19
N VAL A 7 16.70 -7.42 -9.91
CA VAL A 7 15.31 -7.71 -9.51
C VAL A 7 15.32 -8.94 -8.60
N LEU A 8 14.90 -8.74 -7.34
CA LEU A 8 14.79 -9.83 -6.37
C LEU A 8 13.42 -10.47 -6.38
N TYR A 9 12.39 -9.71 -6.70
CA TYR A 9 11.02 -10.17 -6.67
C TYR A 9 10.16 -9.28 -7.55
N THR A 10 9.19 -9.88 -8.23
CA THR A 10 8.19 -9.16 -9.03
C THR A 10 6.81 -9.62 -8.61
N ALA A 11 6.02 -8.71 -8.05
CA ALA A 11 4.60 -8.98 -7.79
C ALA A 11 3.81 -8.72 -9.08
N LYS A 12 2.86 -9.59 -9.36
CA LYS A 12 1.98 -9.47 -10.52
C LYS A 12 0.54 -9.53 -10.07
N SER A 13 -0.27 -8.57 -10.50
CA SER A 13 -1.68 -8.51 -10.19
C SER A 13 -2.49 -8.25 -11.45
N HIS A 14 -3.64 -8.91 -11.53
CA HIS A 14 -4.63 -8.71 -12.59
C HIS A 14 -5.84 -7.99 -12.01
N VAL A 15 -6.23 -6.89 -12.62
CA VAL A 15 -7.31 -6.03 -12.11
C VAL A 15 -8.33 -5.82 -13.20
N THR A 16 -9.61 -5.98 -12.87
CA THR A 16 -10.73 -5.73 -13.78
C THR A 16 -11.71 -4.76 -13.13
N GLY A 17 -12.46 -4.01 -13.95
CA GLY A 17 -13.56 -3.18 -13.49
C GLY A 17 -13.18 -1.93 -12.70
N GLY A 18 -11.91 -1.63 -12.59
CA GLY A 18 -11.47 -0.43 -11.87
C GLY A 18 -11.86 -0.45 -10.41
N ARG A 19 -12.39 0.67 -9.92
CA ARG A 19 -12.70 0.85 -8.49
C ARG A 19 -13.86 -0.01 -7.99
N ASP A 20 -14.64 -0.59 -8.88
CA ASP A 20 -15.80 -1.43 -8.54
C ASP A 20 -15.64 -2.86 -9.05
N GLY A 21 -14.42 -3.27 -9.32
CA GLY A 21 -14.14 -4.58 -9.87
C GLY A 21 -13.45 -5.52 -8.89
N ALA A 22 -12.35 -6.10 -9.34
CA ALA A 22 -11.62 -7.09 -8.55
C ALA A 22 -10.13 -7.04 -8.86
N ALA A 23 -9.32 -7.46 -7.89
CA ALA A 23 -7.88 -7.57 -8.05
C ALA A 23 -7.40 -8.92 -7.49
N LYS A 24 -6.50 -9.56 -8.22
CA LYS A 24 -5.96 -10.85 -7.82
C LYS A 24 -4.51 -10.97 -8.26
N THR A 25 -3.65 -11.38 -7.34
CA THR A 25 -2.26 -11.68 -7.67
C THR A 25 -2.16 -13.06 -8.30
N ASP A 26 -1.08 -13.31 -9.04
CA ASP A 26 -0.87 -14.57 -9.76
C ASP A 26 -0.78 -15.78 -8.83
N ASP A 27 -0.34 -15.58 -7.59
CA ASP A 27 -0.27 -16.63 -6.57
C ASP A 27 -1.54 -16.72 -5.73
N GLY A 28 -2.52 -15.85 -5.94
CA GLY A 28 -3.79 -15.83 -5.21
C GLY A 28 -3.71 -15.32 -3.77
N ARG A 29 -2.54 -14.88 -3.31
CA ARG A 29 -2.40 -14.37 -1.93
C ARG A 29 -3.18 -13.09 -1.69
N LEU A 30 -3.31 -12.25 -2.72
CA LEU A 30 -4.24 -11.13 -2.71
C LEU A 30 -5.35 -11.46 -3.70
N ASP A 31 -6.58 -11.51 -3.20
CA ASP A 31 -7.77 -11.84 -4.01
C ASP A 31 -8.93 -11.08 -3.38
N VAL A 32 -9.26 -9.92 -3.93
CA VAL A 32 -10.18 -9.00 -3.30
C VAL A 32 -11.16 -8.41 -4.32
N LYS A 33 -12.35 -8.09 -3.82
CA LYS A 33 -13.30 -7.26 -4.53
C LYS A 33 -13.08 -5.81 -4.17
N LEU A 34 -13.33 -4.93 -5.12
CA LEU A 34 -13.19 -3.49 -4.95
C LEU A 34 -14.58 -2.84 -4.98
N SER A 35 -14.76 -1.85 -4.12
CA SER A 35 -15.98 -1.05 -4.08
C SER A 35 -15.58 0.40 -3.86
N SER A 36 -16.22 1.32 -4.58
CA SER A 36 -15.97 2.75 -4.39
C SER A 36 -16.42 3.20 -3.02
N PRO A 37 -15.65 4.06 -2.34
CA PRO A 37 -16.05 4.62 -1.05
C PRO A 37 -17.40 5.34 -1.15
N GLY A 38 -18.22 5.21 -0.11
CA GLY A 38 -19.54 5.84 -0.05
C GLY A 38 -20.64 5.09 -0.76
N THR A 39 -20.35 3.93 -1.35
CA THR A 39 -21.35 3.05 -1.96
C THR A 39 -21.76 1.94 -0.98
N SER A 40 -22.78 1.17 -1.34
CA SER A 40 -23.24 0.03 -0.53
C SER A 40 -22.34 -1.21 -0.66
N GLY A 41 -21.38 -1.19 -1.56
CA GLY A 41 -20.46 -2.31 -1.74
C GLY A 41 -19.55 -2.53 -0.53
N THR A 42 -19.16 -3.78 -0.30
CA THR A 42 -18.40 -4.19 0.87
C THR A 42 -16.93 -4.50 0.55
N GLY A 43 -16.49 -4.26 -0.69
CA GLY A 43 -15.11 -4.49 -1.09
C GLY A 43 -14.13 -3.47 -0.52
N THR A 44 -12.85 -3.74 -0.66
CA THR A 44 -11.81 -2.77 -0.38
C THR A 44 -11.70 -1.75 -1.52
N ASN A 45 -10.72 -0.86 -1.45
CA ASN A 45 -10.50 0.14 -2.49
C ASN A 45 -9.00 0.37 -2.67
N PRO A 46 -8.59 1.03 -3.77
CA PRO A 46 -7.18 1.26 -4.03
C PRO A 46 -6.45 2.02 -2.92
N GLU A 47 -7.11 2.96 -2.27
CA GLU A 47 -6.50 3.77 -1.21
C GLU A 47 -6.19 2.92 0.03
N GLN A 48 -7.07 1.98 0.39
CA GLN A 48 -6.82 1.04 1.49
C GLN A 48 -5.65 0.11 1.16
N LEU A 49 -5.60 -0.40 -0.06
CA LEU A 49 -4.51 -1.26 -0.51
C LEU A 49 -3.18 -0.51 -0.51
N PHE A 50 -3.18 0.72 -0.99
CA PHE A 50 -1.99 1.57 -1.01
C PHE A 50 -1.51 1.88 0.41
N ALA A 51 -2.41 2.28 1.30
CA ALA A 51 -2.07 2.60 2.69
C ALA A 51 -1.41 1.41 3.39
N SER A 52 -1.99 0.22 3.25
CA SER A 52 -1.48 -1.00 3.87
C SER A 52 -0.13 -1.42 3.30
N GLY A 53 0.00 -1.42 1.97
CA GLY A 53 1.24 -1.79 1.31
C GLY A 53 2.37 -0.80 1.59
N TYR A 54 2.07 0.49 1.54
CA TYR A 54 3.04 1.55 1.82
C TYR A 54 3.55 1.46 3.27
N ALA A 55 2.65 1.30 4.23
CA ALA A 55 3.03 1.21 5.65
C ALA A 55 3.89 -0.02 5.92
N ALA A 56 3.53 -1.16 5.37
CA ALA A 56 4.30 -2.39 5.53
C ALA A 56 5.70 -2.25 4.94
N CYS A 57 5.80 -1.66 3.75
CA CYS A 57 7.08 -1.41 3.08
C CYS A 57 7.96 -0.46 3.88
N PHE A 58 7.36 0.58 4.46
CA PHE A 58 8.08 1.57 5.26
C PHE A 58 8.68 0.94 6.52
N ILE A 59 7.91 0.10 7.22
CA ILE A 59 8.43 -0.65 8.38
C ILE A 59 9.60 -1.55 7.96
N GLY A 60 9.48 -2.24 6.83
CA GLY A 60 10.55 -3.07 6.31
C GLY A 60 11.82 -2.28 6.04
N ALA A 61 11.69 -1.09 5.46
CA ALA A 61 12.83 -0.20 5.21
C ALA A 61 13.48 0.28 6.51
N MET A 62 12.69 0.63 7.52
CA MET A 62 13.22 1.04 8.83
C MET A 62 14.02 -0.09 9.48
N LYS A 63 13.50 -1.33 9.44
CA LYS A 63 14.19 -2.49 10.00
C LYS A 63 15.51 -2.76 9.27
N ALA A 64 15.53 -2.63 7.95
CA ALA A 64 16.74 -2.84 7.16
C ALA A 64 17.82 -1.79 7.51
N VAL A 65 17.44 -0.51 7.59
CA VAL A 65 18.38 0.56 7.96
C VAL A 65 18.83 0.41 9.41
N GLY A 66 17.91 0.14 10.33
CA GLY A 66 18.22 -0.05 11.75
C GLY A 66 19.21 -1.19 11.97
N GLY A 67 19.06 -2.29 11.24
CA GLY A 67 20.01 -3.41 11.29
C GLY A 67 21.41 -3.02 10.83
N LYS A 68 21.52 -2.18 9.78
CA LYS A 68 22.81 -1.73 9.27
C LYS A 68 23.55 -0.79 10.22
N ILE A 69 22.84 0.07 10.92
CA ILE A 69 23.45 1.07 11.81
C ILE A 69 23.49 0.64 13.28
N GLY A 70 23.05 -0.57 13.58
CA GLY A 70 23.08 -1.10 14.94
C GLY A 70 22.01 -0.54 15.87
N ILE A 71 20.95 0.06 15.32
CA ILE A 71 19.80 0.57 16.09
C ILE A 71 18.58 -0.23 15.70
N PRO A 72 18.28 -1.34 16.41
CA PRO A 72 17.15 -2.20 16.03
C PRO A 72 15.81 -1.51 16.25
N VAL A 73 14.89 -1.73 15.30
CA VAL A 73 13.51 -1.30 15.43
C VAL A 73 12.77 -2.31 16.29
N PRO A 74 11.97 -1.88 17.28
CA PRO A 74 11.18 -2.80 18.10
C PRO A 74 10.25 -3.68 17.26
N GLN A 75 10.02 -4.91 17.70
CA GLN A 75 9.13 -5.83 16.96
C GLN A 75 7.68 -5.39 16.95
N ASP A 76 7.26 -4.63 17.95
CA ASP A 76 5.90 -4.12 18.07
C ASP A 76 5.70 -2.77 17.38
N VAL A 77 6.64 -2.34 16.54
CA VAL A 77 6.47 -1.12 15.74
C VAL A 77 5.21 -1.21 14.88
N SER A 78 4.47 -0.11 14.81
CA SER A 78 3.28 -0.03 13.97
C SER A 78 3.20 1.32 13.28
N ILE A 79 2.44 1.36 12.19
CA ILE A 79 2.16 2.59 11.46
C ILE A 79 0.66 2.66 11.21
N ASP A 80 0.09 3.81 11.55
CA ASP A 80 -1.25 4.18 11.10
C ASP A 80 -1.09 5.06 9.86
N ALA A 81 -1.53 4.56 8.73
CA ALA A 81 -1.40 5.25 7.45
C ALA A 81 -2.76 5.69 6.95
N GLU A 82 -2.83 6.90 6.43
CA GLU A 82 -4.03 7.46 5.81
C GLU A 82 -3.69 7.87 4.40
N VAL A 83 -4.58 7.55 3.46
CA VAL A 83 -4.47 7.97 2.07
C VAL A 83 -5.76 8.68 1.70
N ASP A 84 -5.64 9.93 1.30
CA ASP A 84 -6.78 10.77 0.94
C ASP A 84 -6.94 10.79 -0.58
N LEU A 85 -8.18 10.69 -1.03
CA LEU A 85 -8.57 10.90 -2.41
C LEU A 85 -9.37 12.19 -2.49
N GLY A 86 -9.00 13.10 -3.36
CA GLY A 86 -9.72 14.34 -3.52
C GLY A 86 -9.49 14.98 -4.87
N PRO A 87 -10.33 15.99 -5.23
CA PRO A 87 -10.15 16.69 -6.49
C PRO A 87 -8.94 17.61 -6.43
N ILE A 88 -8.27 17.72 -7.57
CA ILE A 88 -7.28 18.75 -7.88
C ILE A 88 -7.73 19.43 -9.17
N PRO A 89 -7.17 20.58 -9.56
CA PRO A 89 -7.60 21.22 -10.79
C PRO A 89 -7.54 20.26 -11.99
N ASN A 90 -8.71 20.01 -12.61
CA ASN A 90 -8.90 19.17 -13.79
C ASN A 90 -8.62 17.67 -13.60
N ALA A 91 -8.53 17.18 -12.34
CA ALA A 91 -8.20 15.78 -12.09
C ALA A 91 -8.56 15.37 -10.67
N TYR A 92 -8.22 14.14 -10.29
CA TYR A 92 -8.21 13.67 -8.91
C TYR A 92 -6.78 13.36 -8.49
N GLY A 93 -6.47 13.62 -7.24
CA GLY A 93 -5.16 13.32 -6.67
C GLY A 93 -5.29 12.54 -5.37
N ILE A 94 -4.18 11.97 -4.93
CA ILE A 94 -4.09 11.30 -3.63
C ILE A 94 -3.04 12.00 -2.77
N ALA A 95 -3.26 11.96 -1.45
CA ALA A 95 -2.28 12.40 -0.47
C ALA A 95 -2.12 11.30 0.57
N ALA A 96 -0.90 11.08 1.02
CA ALA A 96 -0.59 10.05 2.00
C ALA A 96 -0.07 10.67 3.28
N LEU A 97 -0.58 10.16 4.41
CA LEU A 97 -0.13 10.55 5.75
C LEU A 97 0.14 9.28 6.54
N SER A 98 1.27 9.24 7.24
CA SER A 98 1.56 8.12 8.12
C SER A 98 1.95 8.58 9.51
N LEU A 99 1.58 7.77 10.51
CA LEU A 99 1.91 7.98 11.91
C LEU A 99 2.58 6.71 12.43
N ILE A 100 3.81 6.85 12.93
CA ILE A 100 4.64 5.72 13.33
C ILE A 100 4.58 5.56 14.84
N HIS A 101 4.29 4.35 15.28
CA HIS A 101 4.28 3.97 16.71
C HIS A 101 5.43 3.00 16.99
N ILE A 102 6.20 3.36 17.98
CA ILE A 102 7.35 2.56 18.41
C ILE A 102 7.19 2.18 19.87
#